data_b02f83d495c67597a0199a8f50d6d045
#
_entry.id   b02f83d495c67597a0199a8f50d6d045
#
_cell.length_a   1.000
_cell.length_b   1.000
_cell.length_c   1.000
_cell.angle_alpha   90.00
_cell.angle_beta   90.00
_cell.angle_gamma   90.00
#
_symmetry.space_group_name_H-M   'P 1'
#
loop_
_entity.id
_entity.type
_entity.pdbx_description
1 polymer ?
#
loop_
_entity_poly.entity_id
_entity_poly.type
_entity_poly.pdbx_seq_one_letter_code
_entity_poly.pdbx_strand_id
1 'polypeptide(L)'
;MKILLIDVYNFNKGGAETVCFNTGKLLEKHGHQVVYFCLKWKENNPSPYSKYFPESKATRTGFFKTVKNVINYFYHFEAAQKIEQLVKDEKPDIAHIHLLWGQITPSIFPVLKRYNIPILFTVHDYRIVCPAYTFRNGKGIICEDCKGKYFYKCFTHTCCKGSKAMSAVMAAEQYFRNWFFNPAKYI
;
A
#
# COMPACT_ATOMS: atom_id res chain seq x y z
N MET A 1 -5.93 -20.77 -11.57
CA MET A 1 -6.03 -19.29 -11.63
C MET A 1 -4.63 -18.72 -11.42
N LYS A 2 -4.36 -17.55 -12.00
CA LYS A 2 -3.14 -16.78 -11.76
C LYS A 2 -3.48 -15.63 -10.79
N ILE A 3 -2.86 -15.62 -9.62
CA ILE A 3 -3.19 -14.72 -8.51
C ILE A 3 -2.02 -13.76 -8.29
N LEU A 4 -2.30 -12.44 -8.36
CA LEU A 4 -1.33 -11.39 -8.11
C LEU A 4 -1.36 -11.02 -6.63
N LEU A 5 -0.33 -11.38 -5.87
CA LEU A 5 -0.13 -10.95 -4.49
C LEU A 5 0.65 -9.63 -4.47
N ILE A 6 0.08 -8.63 -3.78
CA ILE A 6 0.67 -7.29 -3.67
C ILE A 6 1.01 -7.00 -2.22
N ASP A 7 2.28 -6.75 -1.94
CA ASP A 7 2.80 -6.36 -0.64
C ASP A 7 3.92 -5.31 -0.81
N VAL A 8 4.27 -4.61 0.25
CA VAL A 8 5.37 -3.65 0.25
C VAL A 8 6.73 -4.34 0.20
N TYR A 9 6.85 -5.50 0.84
CA TYR A 9 8.11 -6.23 1.02
C TYR A 9 8.05 -7.62 0.38
N ASN A 10 9.14 -8.04 -0.24
CA ASN A 10 9.33 -9.43 -0.71
C ASN A 10 10.28 -10.20 0.22
N PHE A 11 10.17 -9.97 1.52
CA PHE A 11 10.87 -10.71 2.58
C PHE A 11 10.08 -10.59 3.89
N ASN A 12 10.32 -11.49 4.84
CA ASN A 12 9.63 -11.48 6.14
C ASN A 12 10.15 -10.29 6.99
N LYS A 13 9.35 -9.23 7.06
CA LYS A 13 9.60 -8.06 7.90
C LYS A 13 8.69 -8.03 9.13
N GLY A 14 7.49 -8.57 9.02
CA GLY A 14 6.50 -8.58 10.09
C GLY A 14 5.34 -9.55 9.81
N GLY A 15 4.24 -9.34 10.54
CA GLY A 15 3.08 -10.25 10.48
C GLY A 15 2.35 -10.23 9.13
N ALA A 16 2.22 -9.06 8.52
CA ALA A 16 1.50 -8.92 7.26
C ALA A 16 2.20 -9.71 6.13
N GLU A 17 3.52 -9.58 6.01
CA GLU A 17 4.32 -10.30 5.03
C GLU A 17 4.29 -11.81 5.27
N THR A 18 4.31 -12.23 6.54
CA THR A 18 4.15 -13.64 6.90
C THR A 18 2.82 -14.19 6.40
N VAL A 19 1.73 -13.44 6.58
CA VAL A 19 0.40 -13.82 6.06
C VAL A 19 0.42 -13.87 4.54
N CYS A 20 0.99 -12.86 3.87
CA CYS A 20 1.09 -12.81 2.41
C CYS A 20 1.82 -14.04 1.85
N PHE A 21 3.00 -14.38 2.38
CA PHE A 21 3.77 -15.54 1.91
C PHE A 21 3.10 -16.87 2.23
N ASN A 22 2.47 -17.01 3.40
CA ASN A 22 1.72 -18.23 3.73
C ASN A 22 0.51 -18.40 2.81
N THR A 23 -0.19 -17.31 2.49
CA THR A 23 -1.26 -17.30 1.49
C THR A 23 -0.74 -17.73 0.12
N GLY A 24 0.39 -17.19 -0.33
CA GLY A 24 1.02 -17.58 -1.60
C GLY A 24 1.34 -19.07 -1.64
N LYS A 25 2.03 -19.60 -0.64
CA LYS A 25 2.36 -21.04 -0.53
C LYS A 25 1.12 -21.92 -0.53
N LEU A 26 0.05 -21.48 0.17
CA LEU A 26 -1.20 -22.23 0.22
C LEU A 26 -1.88 -22.26 -1.15
N LEU A 27 -1.92 -21.14 -1.86
CA LEU A 27 -2.47 -21.05 -3.21
C LEU A 27 -1.70 -21.93 -4.20
N GLU A 28 -0.36 -21.89 -4.16
CA GLU A 28 0.49 -22.76 -4.99
C GLU A 28 0.25 -24.25 -4.71
N LYS A 29 0.12 -24.63 -3.42
CA LYS A 29 -0.23 -26.00 -3.01
C LYS A 29 -1.58 -26.47 -3.59
N HIS A 30 -2.51 -25.54 -3.84
CA HIS A 30 -3.82 -25.84 -4.45
C HIS A 30 -3.81 -25.67 -5.97
N GLY A 31 -2.64 -25.63 -6.61
CA GLY A 31 -2.50 -25.62 -8.07
C GLY A 31 -2.73 -24.25 -8.72
N HIS A 32 -2.68 -23.15 -7.96
CA HIS A 32 -2.74 -21.82 -8.50
C HIS A 32 -1.34 -21.28 -8.82
N GLN A 33 -1.23 -20.43 -9.82
CA GLN A 33 0.00 -19.70 -10.10
C GLN A 33 0.00 -18.39 -9.31
N VAL A 34 1.09 -18.12 -8.58
CA VAL A 34 1.25 -16.90 -7.79
C VAL A 34 2.28 -15.98 -8.43
N VAL A 35 1.88 -14.73 -8.62
CA VAL A 35 2.70 -13.62 -9.12
C VAL A 35 2.85 -12.61 -8.01
N TYR A 36 4.07 -12.16 -7.72
CA TYR A 36 4.33 -11.17 -6.67
C TYR A 36 4.60 -9.79 -7.26
N PHE A 37 4.04 -8.75 -6.62
CA PHE A 37 4.36 -7.35 -6.88
C PHE A 37 4.71 -6.64 -5.58
N CYS A 38 5.95 -6.19 -5.44
CA CYS A 38 6.49 -5.56 -4.23
C CYS A 38 7.38 -4.38 -4.61
N LEU A 39 7.91 -3.65 -3.63
CA LEU A 39 8.97 -2.66 -3.88
C LEU A 39 10.33 -3.33 -3.93
N LYS A 40 11.29 -2.67 -4.57
CA LYS A 40 12.70 -3.08 -4.52
C LYS A 40 13.31 -2.74 -3.17
N TRP A 41 13.82 -3.76 -2.51
CA TRP A 41 14.62 -3.69 -1.28
C TRP A 41 15.85 -4.58 -1.46
N LYS A 42 16.93 -4.29 -0.73
CA LYS A 42 18.16 -5.11 -0.77
C LYS A 42 17.92 -6.53 -0.25
N GLU A 43 17.00 -6.64 0.69
CA GLU A 43 16.63 -7.86 1.40
C GLU A 43 15.61 -8.73 0.64
N ASN A 44 15.14 -8.28 -0.53
CA ASN A 44 14.12 -9.05 -1.28
C ASN A 44 14.59 -10.46 -1.62
N ASN A 45 13.70 -11.42 -1.41
CA ASN A 45 13.89 -12.77 -1.92
C ASN A 45 14.01 -12.74 -3.45
N PRO A 46 14.79 -13.65 -4.06
CA PRO A 46 14.83 -13.80 -5.51
C PRO A 46 13.42 -14.00 -6.09
N SER A 47 13.08 -13.29 -7.15
CA SER A 47 11.77 -13.40 -7.80
C SER A 47 11.91 -13.16 -9.30
N PRO A 48 11.27 -13.99 -10.16
CA PRO A 48 11.20 -13.77 -11.59
C PRO A 48 10.47 -12.48 -11.96
N TYR A 49 9.69 -11.93 -11.03
CA TYR A 49 8.89 -10.72 -11.19
C TYR A 49 9.61 -9.44 -10.74
N SER A 50 10.87 -9.55 -10.27
CA SER A 50 11.66 -8.42 -9.74
C SER A 50 11.84 -7.26 -10.75
N LYS A 51 11.80 -7.54 -12.05
CA LYS A 51 11.85 -6.52 -13.11
C LYS A 51 10.68 -5.52 -13.05
N TYR A 52 9.55 -5.92 -12.47
CA TYR A 52 8.35 -5.08 -12.29
C TYR A 52 8.32 -4.34 -10.95
N PHE A 53 9.25 -4.58 -10.05
CA PHE A 53 9.25 -3.95 -8.74
C PHE A 53 9.69 -2.48 -8.85
N PRO A 54 8.88 -1.52 -8.40
CA PRO A 54 9.28 -0.11 -8.37
C PRO A 54 10.28 0.16 -7.25
N GLU A 55 11.06 1.22 -7.40
CA GLU A 55 12.06 1.63 -6.41
C GLU A 55 11.40 2.07 -5.09
N SER A 56 11.95 1.61 -3.96
CA SER A 56 11.50 2.07 -2.65
C SER A 56 11.94 3.52 -2.38
N LYS A 57 11.19 4.24 -1.56
CA LYS A 57 11.51 5.62 -1.18
C LYS A 57 12.78 5.72 -0.31
N ALA A 58 13.09 4.65 0.41
CA ALA A 58 14.25 4.60 1.31
C ALA A 58 15.60 4.67 0.56
N THR A 59 15.64 4.33 -0.72
CA THR A 59 16.86 4.38 -1.54
C THR A 59 17.18 5.77 -2.08
N ARG A 60 16.34 6.77 -1.82
CA ARG A 60 16.42 8.10 -2.43
C ARG A 60 16.82 9.17 -1.43
N THR A 61 17.95 9.84 -1.64
CA THR A 61 18.46 10.96 -0.83
C THR A 61 18.65 12.23 -1.69
N GLY A 62 18.56 13.45 -1.10
CA GLY A 62 18.72 14.74 -1.78
C GLY A 62 17.44 15.56 -1.94
N PHE A 63 17.55 16.89 -2.11
CA PHE A 63 16.43 17.84 -2.10
C PHE A 63 15.35 17.54 -3.15
N PHE A 64 15.73 17.38 -4.42
CA PHE A 64 14.77 17.02 -5.49
C PHE A 64 14.12 15.66 -5.26
N LYS A 65 14.83 14.75 -4.62
CA LYS A 65 14.30 13.44 -4.22
C LYS A 65 13.29 13.56 -3.09
N THR A 66 13.44 14.55 -2.20
CA THR A 66 12.47 14.82 -1.12
C THR A 66 11.13 15.26 -1.71
N VAL A 67 11.09 16.18 -2.66
CA VAL A 67 9.86 16.62 -3.35
C VAL A 67 9.20 15.42 -4.06
N LYS A 68 9.96 14.64 -4.82
CA LYS A 68 9.47 13.43 -5.47
C LYS A 68 8.94 12.39 -4.46
N ASN A 69 9.58 12.26 -3.30
CA ASN A 69 9.11 11.37 -2.25
C ASN A 69 7.77 11.83 -1.64
N VAL A 70 7.57 13.14 -1.47
CA VAL A 70 6.29 13.70 -1.02
C VAL A 70 5.20 13.41 -2.06
N ILE A 71 5.44 13.69 -3.33
CA ILE A 71 4.49 13.38 -4.41
C ILE A 71 4.17 11.88 -4.44
N ASN A 72 5.20 11.03 -4.42
CA ASN A 72 5.04 9.59 -4.41
C ASN A 72 4.38 9.04 -3.13
N TYR A 73 4.31 9.83 -2.06
CA TYR A 73 3.56 9.46 -0.87
C TYR A 73 2.05 9.48 -1.12
N PHE A 74 1.59 10.38 -1.99
CA PHE A 74 0.19 10.49 -2.41
C PHE A 74 -0.10 9.60 -3.63
N TYR A 75 0.77 9.64 -4.63
CA TYR A 75 0.61 8.88 -5.87
C TYR A 75 1.96 8.36 -6.38
N HIS A 76 2.14 7.04 -6.42
CA HIS A 76 3.39 6.42 -6.86
C HIS A 76 3.33 6.09 -8.36
N PHE A 77 3.77 7.03 -9.21
CA PHE A 77 3.70 6.89 -10.67
C PHE A 77 4.41 5.64 -11.19
N GLU A 78 5.63 5.37 -10.69
CA GLU A 78 6.39 4.19 -11.10
C GLU A 78 5.67 2.88 -10.73
N ALA A 79 5.00 2.83 -9.55
CA ALA A 79 4.23 1.65 -9.18
C ALA A 79 3.05 1.43 -10.13
N ALA A 80 2.35 2.50 -10.53
CA ALA A 80 1.28 2.40 -11.51
C ALA A 80 1.78 1.91 -12.88
N GLN A 81 2.92 2.41 -13.36
CA GLN A 81 3.52 1.96 -14.62
C GLN A 81 4.00 0.51 -14.56
N LYS A 82 4.69 0.14 -13.48
CA LYS A 82 5.25 -1.19 -13.30
C LYS A 82 4.18 -2.27 -13.15
N ILE A 83 3.10 -1.98 -12.40
CA ILE A 83 1.99 -2.93 -12.28
C ILE A 83 1.23 -3.05 -13.60
N GLU A 84 1.14 -1.98 -14.39
CA GLU A 84 0.54 -2.06 -15.73
C GLU A 84 1.33 -2.99 -16.65
N GLN A 85 2.66 -2.90 -16.64
CA GLN A 85 3.51 -3.85 -17.37
C GLN A 85 3.29 -5.29 -16.92
N LEU A 86 3.31 -5.52 -15.59
CA LEU A 86 3.08 -6.84 -15.02
C LEU A 86 1.74 -7.42 -15.45
N VAL A 87 0.66 -6.64 -15.36
CA VAL A 87 -0.70 -7.08 -15.72
C VAL A 87 -0.79 -7.43 -17.21
N LYS A 88 -0.14 -6.67 -18.09
CA LYS A 88 -0.09 -6.97 -19.54
C LYS A 88 0.63 -8.28 -19.84
N ASP A 89 1.77 -8.50 -19.18
CA ASP A 89 2.64 -9.65 -19.44
C ASP A 89 2.08 -10.92 -18.76
N GLU A 90 1.66 -10.82 -17.52
CA GLU A 90 1.28 -11.98 -16.70
C GLU A 90 -0.23 -12.29 -16.72
N LYS A 91 -1.10 -11.31 -17.03
CA LYS A 91 -2.55 -11.46 -17.15
C LYS A 91 -3.16 -12.18 -15.92
N PRO A 92 -3.01 -11.65 -14.70
CA PRO A 92 -3.57 -12.28 -13.51
C PRO A 92 -5.10 -12.23 -13.51
N ASP A 93 -5.73 -13.25 -12.94
CA ASP A 93 -7.19 -13.36 -12.83
C ASP A 93 -7.75 -12.51 -11.68
N ILE A 94 -6.96 -12.30 -10.63
CA ILE A 94 -7.31 -11.55 -9.42
C ILE A 94 -6.07 -10.93 -8.78
N ALA A 95 -6.23 -9.77 -8.16
CA ALA A 95 -5.20 -9.13 -7.33
C ALA A 95 -5.60 -9.22 -5.86
N HIS A 96 -4.72 -9.80 -5.03
CA HIS A 96 -4.88 -9.84 -3.59
C HIS A 96 -3.84 -8.93 -2.93
N ILE A 97 -4.31 -7.87 -2.30
CA ILE A 97 -3.49 -6.81 -1.71
C ILE A 97 -3.41 -7.01 -0.21
N HIS A 98 -2.19 -7.00 0.34
CA HIS A 98 -1.89 -7.05 1.76
C HIS A 98 -1.48 -5.67 2.30
N LEU A 99 -0.39 -5.11 1.79
CA LEU A 99 0.08 -3.77 2.18
C LEU A 99 0.36 -2.90 0.95
N LEU A 100 -0.03 -1.63 1.03
CA LEU A 100 0.28 -0.64 -0.02
C LEU A 100 0.48 0.79 0.51
N TRP A 101 0.03 1.06 1.75
CA TRP A 101 -0.07 2.41 2.27
C TRP A 101 1.27 3.13 2.40
N GLY A 102 1.30 4.38 1.92
CA GLY A 102 2.47 5.25 2.00
C GLY A 102 3.68 4.79 1.18
N GLN A 103 3.61 3.64 0.52
CA GLN A 103 4.70 3.03 -0.26
C GLN A 103 4.29 2.79 -1.72
N ILE A 104 3.54 1.72 -2.03
CA ILE A 104 2.99 1.46 -3.37
C ILE A 104 1.88 2.46 -3.70
N THR A 105 1.05 2.82 -2.73
CA THR A 105 -0.10 3.72 -2.78
C THR A 105 -1.29 3.21 -3.62
N PRO A 106 -2.48 3.79 -3.47
CA PRO A 106 -3.65 3.42 -4.28
C PRO A 106 -3.54 3.74 -5.78
N SER A 107 -2.40 4.28 -6.25
CA SER A 107 -2.13 4.54 -7.67
C SER A 107 -2.32 3.31 -8.57
N ILE A 108 -2.24 2.11 -8.00
CA ILE A 108 -2.42 0.84 -8.70
C ILE A 108 -3.90 0.50 -8.97
N PHE A 109 -4.85 1.03 -8.19
CA PHE A 109 -6.27 0.70 -8.33
C PHE A 109 -6.86 1.05 -9.71
N PRO A 110 -6.65 2.27 -10.27
CA PRO A 110 -7.15 2.59 -11.60
C PRO A 110 -6.58 1.67 -12.69
N VAL A 111 -5.36 1.19 -12.52
CA VAL A 111 -4.73 0.26 -13.45
C VAL A 111 -5.45 -1.08 -13.37
N LEU A 112 -5.55 -1.69 -12.19
CA LEU A 112 -6.22 -2.98 -12.01
C LEU A 112 -7.67 -2.93 -12.53
N LYS A 113 -8.40 -1.84 -12.25
CA LYS A 113 -9.75 -1.64 -12.76
C LYS A 113 -9.82 -1.56 -14.29
N ARG A 114 -8.87 -0.85 -14.94
CA ARG A 114 -8.80 -0.73 -16.40
C ARG A 114 -8.65 -2.08 -17.09
N TYR A 115 -7.94 -3.01 -16.46
CA TYR A 115 -7.74 -4.37 -16.95
C TYR A 115 -8.76 -5.38 -16.41
N ASN A 116 -9.84 -4.90 -15.75
CA ASN A 116 -10.90 -5.74 -15.17
C ASN A 116 -10.37 -6.80 -14.19
N ILE A 117 -9.30 -6.49 -13.45
CA ILE A 117 -8.74 -7.37 -12.42
C ILE A 117 -9.51 -7.14 -11.12
N PRO A 118 -10.29 -8.12 -10.61
CA PRO A 118 -10.93 -8.03 -9.30
C PRO A 118 -9.90 -7.84 -8.19
N ILE A 119 -10.25 -7.07 -7.16
CA ILE A 119 -9.35 -6.75 -6.06
C ILE A 119 -9.90 -7.37 -4.77
N LEU A 120 -9.10 -8.23 -4.14
CA LEU A 120 -9.26 -8.65 -2.75
C LEU A 120 -8.27 -7.86 -1.89
N PHE A 121 -8.70 -7.34 -0.75
CA PHE A 121 -7.84 -6.59 0.15
C PHE A 121 -7.89 -7.16 1.57
N THR A 122 -6.75 -7.65 2.07
CA THR A 122 -6.61 -8.05 3.48
C THR A 122 -6.17 -6.84 4.30
N VAL A 123 -7.02 -6.45 5.24
CA VAL A 123 -6.77 -5.31 6.12
C VAL A 123 -5.91 -5.74 7.31
N HIS A 124 -4.65 -5.32 7.34
CA HIS A 124 -3.71 -5.62 8.42
C HIS A 124 -3.65 -4.55 9.51
N ASP A 125 -4.13 -3.34 9.21
CA ASP A 125 -4.17 -2.21 10.13
C ASP A 125 -5.40 -1.31 9.86
N TYR A 126 -5.61 -0.32 10.70
CA TYR A 126 -6.77 0.57 10.59
C TYR A 126 -6.57 1.73 9.61
N ARG A 127 -5.56 1.69 8.75
CA ARG A 127 -5.22 2.81 7.86
C ARG A 127 -6.31 3.19 6.86
N ILE A 128 -7.24 2.30 6.59
CA ILE A 128 -8.39 2.61 5.74
C ILE A 128 -9.25 3.73 6.35
N VAL A 129 -9.39 3.76 7.67
CA VAL A 129 -10.30 4.67 8.40
C VAL A 129 -9.61 5.61 9.38
N CYS A 130 -8.38 5.32 9.80
CA CYS A 130 -7.61 6.11 10.74
C CYS A 130 -6.27 6.53 10.13
N PRO A 131 -5.98 7.85 9.95
CA PRO A 131 -4.70 8.30 9.40
C PRO A 131 -3.48 7.78 10.18
N ALA A 132 -3.60 7.68 11.51
CA ALA A 132 -2.54 7.14 12.37
C ALA A 132 -2.53 5.60 12.46
N TYR A 133 -3.43 4.90 11.77
CA TYR A 133 -3.57 3.43 11.66
C TYR A 133 -3.71 2.64 12.97
N THR A 134 -3.72 3.28 14.13
CA THR A 134 -3.70 2.62 15.44
C THR A 134 -4.97 2.80 16.26
N PHE A 135 -5.89 3.68 15.85
CA PHE A 135 -7.01 4.16 16.66
C PHE A 135 -6.55 4.71 18.03
N ARG A 136 -5.35 5.31 18.07
CA ARG A 136 -4.84 6.01 19.25
C ARG A 136 -4.46 7.44 18.88
N ASN A 137 -4.80 8.37 19.78
CA ASN A 137 -4.38 9.76 19.66
C ASN A 137 -2.92 9.95 20.11
N GLY A 138 -2.39 11.17 20.00
CA GLY A 138 -1.02 11.49 20.39
C GLY A 138 -0.68 11.25 21.88
N LYS A 139 -1.70 11.09 22.73
CA LYS A 139 -1.56 10.72 24.14
C LYS A 139 -1.66 9.20 24.38
N GLY A 140 -1.80 8.40 23.33
CA GLY A 140 -1.94 6.95 23.42
C GLY A 140 -3.34 6.44 23.80
N ILE A 141 -4.33 7.34 23.95
CA ILE A 141 -5.70 7.01 24.32
C ILE A 141 -6.44 6.51 23.06
N ILE A 142 -7.31 5.49 23.21
CA ILE A 142 -8.18 5.01 22.13
C ILE A 142 -9.04 6.17 21.63
N CYS A 143 -9.11 6.33 20.30
CA CYS A 143 -9.72 7.48 19.66
C CYS A 143 -10.40 7.08 18.35
N GLU A 144 -11.67 7.48 18.21
CA GLU A 144 -12.46 7.30 16.99
C GLU A 144 -12.87 8.62 16.34
N ASP A 145 -12.25 9.74 16.71
CA ASP A 145 -12.65 11.09 16.30
C ASP A 145 -12.57 11.36 14.79
N CYS A 146 -11.85 10.52 14.05
CA CYS A 146 -11.80 10.57 12.58
C CYS A 146 -13.02 9.90 11.92
N LYS A 147 -13.93 9.29 12.68
CA LYS A 147 -15.21 8.77 12.22
C LYS A 147 -15.97 9.86 11.47
N GLY A 148 -16.66 9.53 10.39
CA GLY A 148 -17.32 10.55 9.55
C GLY A 148 -16.37 11.36 8.66
N LYS A 149 -15.12 10.91 8.48
CA LYS A 149 -14.08 11.55 7.63
C LYS A 149 -13.53 12.87 8.21
N TYR A 150 -13.62 13.08 9.52
CA TYR A 150 -13.03 14.25 10.19
C TYR A 150 -11.52 14.09 10.42
N PHE A 151 -10.76 13.76 9.35
CA PHE A 151 -9.33 13.40 9.44
C PHE A 151 -8.43 14.52 9.95
N TYR A 152 -8.87 15.79 9.93
CA TYR A 152 -8.16 16.90 10.56
C TYR A 152 -7.98 16.71 12.09
N LYS A 153 -8.81 15.88 12.71
CA LYS A 153 -8.65 15.50 14.13
C LYS A 153 -7.31 14.78 14.38
N CYS A 154 -6.80 14.05 13.41
CA CYS A 154 -5.46 13.47 13.52
C CYS A 154 -4.38 14.55 13.72
N PHE A 155 -4.47 15.69 13.03
CA PHE A 155 -3.58 16.83 13.21
C PHE A 155 -3.75 17.47 14.59
N THR A 156 -5.00 17.77 15.01
CA THR A 156 -5.25 18.42 16.30
C THR A 156 -4.80 17.58 17.49
N HIS A 157 -4.91 16.26 17.37
CA HIS A 157 -4.51 15.30 18.41
C HIS A 157 -3.06 14.81 18.27
N THR A 158 -2.29 15.32 17.29
CA THR A 158 -0.89 14.91 17.06
C THR A 158 -0.69 13.39 17.04
N CYS A 159 -1.61 12.66 16.38
CA CYS A 159 -1.70 11.20 16.47
C CYS A 159 -0.46 10.47 15.94
N CYS A 160 0.26 11.05 14.98
CA CYS A 160 1.39 10.39 14.33
C CYS A 160 2.70 10.71 15.07
N LYS A 161 3.11 9.83 15.98
CA LYS A 161 4.37 9.93 16.76
C LYS A 161 4.53 11.26 17.50
N GLY A 162 3.43 11.89 17.94
CA GLY A 162 3.47 13.20 18.60
C GLY A 162 3.89 14.37 17.71
N SER A 163 4.04 14.16 16.40
CA SER A 163 4.46 15.18 15.43
C SER A 163 3.26 15.81 14.73
N LYS A 164 3.08 17.14 14.89
CA LYS A 164 2.04 17.90 14.16
C LYS A 164 2.25 17.83 12.65
N ALA A 165 3.48 18.01 12.17
CA ALA A 165 3.80 17.99 10.75
C ALA A 165 3.47 16.61 10.12
N MET A 166 3.89 15.52 10.78
CA MET A 166 3.57 14.17 10.30
C MET A 166 2.06 13.90 10.35
N SER A 167 1.36 14.33 11.41
CA SER A 167 -0.09 14.16 11.53
C SER A 167 -0.86 14.95 10.46
N ALA A 168 -0.36 16.14 10.09
CA ALA A 168 -0.91 16.93 8.98
C ALA A 168 -0.77 16.20 7.63
N VAL A 169 0.42 15.67 7.33
CA VAL A 169 0.68 14.92 6.09
C VAL A 169 -0.20 13.67 6.02
N MET A 170 -0.33 12.93 7.12
CA MET A 170 -1.14 11.71 7.19
C MET A 170 -2.64 12.02 7.03
N ALA A 171 -3.13 13.12 7.63
CA ALA A 171 -4.50 13.58 7.46
C ALA A 171 -4.77 14.02 6.02
N ALA A 172 -3.85 14.77 5.40
CA ALA A 172 -3.95 15.22 4.02
C ALA A 172 -3.95 14.01 3.04
N GLU A 173 -3.08 13.02 3.25
CA GLU A 173 -3.06 11.77 2.47
C GLU A 173 -4.39 11.02 2.58
N GLN A 174 -4.96 10.96 3.79
CA GLN A 174 -6.25 10.30 4.01
C GLN A 174 -7.39 11.01 3.26
N TYR A 175 -7.44 12.36 3.26
CA TYR A 175 -8.40 13.13 2.47
C TYR A 175 -8.21 12.88 0.97
N PHE A 176 -6.97 13.02 0.47
CA PHE A 176 -6.64 12.78 -0.92
C PHE A 176 -7.08 11.39 -1.38
N ARG A 177 -6.73 10.37 -0.63
CA ARG A 177 -7.09 8.99 -0.92
C ARG A 177 -8.60 8.77 -0.93
N ASN A 178 -9.33 9.28 0.05
CA ASN A 178 -10.78 9.15 0.10
C ASN A 178 -11.48 9.87 -1.05
N TRP A 179 -10.91 10.97 -1.50
CA TRP A 179 -11.47 11.75 -2.62
C TRP A 179 -11.21 11.05 -3.96
N PHE A 180 -9.96 10.72 -4.26
CA PHE A 180 -9.55 10.24 -5.57
C PHE A 180 -9.55 8.72 -5.71
N PHE A 181 -9.23 8.00 -4.65
CA PHE A 181 -8.95 6.56 -4.67
C PHE A 181 -9.64 5.83 -3.50
N ASN A 182 -10.91 6.18 -3.23
CA ASN A 182 -11.63 5.52 -2.14
C ASN A 182 -11.62 3.99 -2.36
N PRO A 183 -10.97 3.20 -1.48
CA PRO A 183 -10.85 1.76 -1.63
C PRO A 183 -12.20 1.07 -1.81
N ALA A 184 -13.24 1.52 -1.11
CA ALA A 184 -14.60 0.96 -1.21
C ALA A 184 -15.24 1.05 -2.62
N LYS A 185 -14.61 1.78 -3.55
CA LYS A 185 -15.05 1.84 -4.97
C LYS A 185 -14.32 0.84 -5.86
N TYR A 186 -13.30 0.15 -5.33
CA TYR A 186 -12.42 -0.73 -6.11
C TYR A 186 -12.39 -2.17 -5.57
N ILE A 187 -12.77 -2.37 -4.31
CA ILE A 187 -12.77 -3.65 -3.58
C ILE A 187 -14.18 -4.24 -3.58
#